data_0f4e0874b1ae3b27dfae1e16be48bbbd
#
_entry.id   0f4e0874b1ae3b27dfae1e16be48bbbd
#
_cell.length_a   1.000
_cell.length_b   1.000
_cell.length_c   1.000
_cell.angle_alpha   90.00
_cell.angle_beta   90.00
_cell.angle_gamma   90.00
#
_symmetry.space_group_name_H-M   'P 1'
#
loop_
_entity.id
_entity.type
_entity.pdbx_description
1 polymer ?
#
loop_
_entity_poly.entity_id
_entity_poly.type
_entity_poly.pdbx_seq_one_letter_code
_entity_poly.pdbx_strand_id
1 'polypeptide(L)'
;PFAIDPEAGCLVIHVSLLAPHTRNLLTNPAVSVMVMQSEAAGEPVHALPRVSMDGTAARLQPQSPSWQAARSVYLARFPVAEPMTHMSDFNFVVIHLSAARQVAGFGTARPLEAEDLASVLRPLAT
;
A
#
# COMPACT_ATOMS: atom_id res chain seq x y z
N PRO A 1 -0.85 6.23 -4.86
CA PRO A 1 -2.14 5.76 -4.32
C PRO A 1 -2.05 4.27 -3.97
N PHE A 2 -2.72 3.89 -2.90
CA PHE A 2 -2.83 2.50 -2.47
C PHE A 2 -4.19 2.24 -1.85
N ALA A 3 -4.62 1.00 -1.86
CA ALA A 3 -5.77 0.54 -1.09
C ALA A 3 -5.33 -0.59 -0.16
N ILE A 4 -6.12 -0.84 0.86
CA ILE A 4 -5.87 -1.91 1.82
C ILE A 4 -6.86 -3.03 1.56
N ASP A 5 -6.35 -4.25 1.38
CA ASP A 5 -7.16 -5.45 1.37
C ASP A 5 -7.11 -6.08 2.77
N PRO A 6 -8.14 -5.87 3.59
CA PRO A 6 -8.13 -6.36 4.97
C PRO A 6 -8.29 -7.88 5.06
N GLU A 7 -8.90 -8.50 4.06
CA GLU A 7 -9.09 -9.95 4.02
C GLU A 7 -7.77 -10.65 3.71
N ALA A 8 -7.04 -10.16 2.71
CA ALA A 8 -5.72 -10.69 2.36
C ALA A 8 -4.59 -10.14 3.24
N GLY A 9 -4.82 -9.06 3.98
CA GLY A 9 -3.82 -8.44 4.84
C GLY A 9 -2.68 -7.79 4.07
N CYS A 10 -2.97 -7.17 2.94
CA CYS A 10 -1.95 -6.58 2.07
C CYS A 10 -2.34 -5.20 1.57
N LEU A 11 -1.36 -4.49 1.02
CA LEU A 11 -1.60 -3.27 0.27
C LEU A 11 -1.78 -3.60 -1.21
N VAL A 12 -2.66 -2.87 -1.88
CA VAL A 12 -2.91 -2.98 -3.32
C VAL A 12 -2.50 -1.68 -3.99
N ILE A 13 -1.64 -1.79 -4.99
CA ILE A 13 -1.27 -0.66 -5.86
C ILE A 13 -1.57 -1.00 -7.31
N HIS A 14 -1.84 0.03 -8.11
CA HIS A 14 -2.09 -0.09 -9.54
C HIS A 14 -1.02 0.70 -10.27
N VAL A 15 -0.17 0.02 -11.03
CA VAL A 15 1.06 0.59 -11.56
C VAL A 15 1.23 0.31 -13.05
N SER A 16 1.85 1.27 -13.74
CA SER A 16 2.20 1.11 -15.15
C SER A 16 3.48 0.28 -15.30
N LEU A 17 3.46 -0.70 -16.18
CA LEU A 17 4.66 -1.48 -16.51
C LEU A 17 5.74 -0.65 -17.20
N LEU A 18 5.39 0.53 -17.71
CA LEU A 18 6.33 1.45 -18.34
C LEU A 18 7.10 2.30 -17.33
N ALA A 19 6.64 2.37 -16.11
CA ALA A 19 7.29 3.19 -15.08
C ALA A 19 8.55 2.49 -14.52
N PRO A 20 9.66 3.24 -14.31
CA PRO A 20 10.89 2.66 -13.78
C PRO A 20 10.72 1.99 -12.40
N HIS A 21 9.92 2.60 -11.51
CA HIS A 21 9.69 2.01 -10.19
C HIS A 21 8.98 0.65 -10.26
N THR A 22 8.10 0.45 -11.24
CA THR A 22 7.43 -0.83 -11.45
C THR A 22 8.44 -1.90 -11.87
N ARG A 23 9.33 -1.59 -12.81
CA ARG A 23 10.40 -2.50 -13.21
C ARG A 23 11.32 -2.84 -12.05
N ASN A 24 11.63 -1.87 -11.21
CA ASN A 24 12.48 -2.06 -10.05
C ASN A 24 11.85 -3.04 -9.05
N LEU A 25 10.58 -2.87 -8.72
CA LEU A 25 9.91 -3.76 -7.77
C LEU A 25 9.64 -5.17 -8.33
N LEU A 26 9.51 -5.32 -9.63
CA LEU A 26 9.38 -6.64 -10.26
C LEU A 26 10.72 -7.38 -10.30
N THR A 27 11.83 -6.65 -10.43
CA THR A 27 13.18 -7.22 -10.43
C THR A 27 13.63 -7.56 -9.00
N ASN A 28 13.34 -6.69 -8.03
CA ASN A 28 13.62 -6.89 -6.62
C ASN A 28 12.33 -6.66 -5.82
N PRO A 29 11.62 -7.72 -5.43
CA PRO A 29 10.32 -7.59 -4.78
C PRO A 29 10.37 -7.12 -3.32
N ALA A 30 11.54 -7.06 -2.70
CA ALA A 30 11.68 -6.47 -1.37
C ALA A 30 11.48 -4.96 -1.46
N VAL A 31 10.45 -4.45 -0.79
CA VAL A 31 10.06 -3.04 -0.87
C VAL A 31 9.81 -2.46 0.52
N SER A 32 9.93 -1.15 0.60
CA SER A 32 9.52 -0.39 1.78
C SER A 32 8.51 0.66 1.36
N VAL A 33 7.49 0.83 2.19
CA VAL A 33 6.41 1.79 1.97
C VAL A 33 6.33 2.69 3.19
N MET A 34 6.28 3.99 2.96
CA MET A 34 6.04 4.94 4.04
C MET A 34 4.71 5.65 3.80
N VAL A 35 3.86 5.65 4.82
CA VAL A 35 2.61 6.39 4.85
C VAL A 35 2.71 7.42 5.96
N MET A 36 2.44 8.68 5.63
CA MET A 36 2.50 9.75 6.61
C MET A 36 1.24 10.60 6.55
N GLN A 37 0.96 11.27 7.65
CA GLN A 37 -0.12 12.24 7.71
C GLN A 37 0.16 13.39 6.73
N SER A 38 -0.89 13.93 6.13
CA SER A 38 -0.78 15.07 5.23
C SER A 38 -0.23 16.30 5.96
N GLU A 39 0.59 17.08 5.25
CA GLU A 39 1.08 18.35 5.77
C GLU A 39 -0.08 19.31 6.01
N ALA A 40 -0.01 20.04 7.11
CA ALA A 40 -0.92 21.13 7.43
C ALA A 40 -0.13 22.42 7.64
N ALA A 41 -0.71 23.55 7.26
CA ALA A 41 -0.07 24.84 7.43
C ALA A 41 0.25 25.11 8.90
N GLY A 42 1.50 25.50 9.17
CA GLY A 42 1.95 25.83 10.53
C GLY A 42 2.40 24.62 11.37
N GLU A 43 2.28 23.39 10.86
CA GLU A 43 2.77 22.19 11.54
C GLU A 43 4.20 21.84 11.09
N PRO A 44 5.10 21.46 12.02
CA PRO A 44 6.44 21.00 11.64
C PRO A 44 6.37 19.69 10.87
N VAL A 45 6.93 19.66 9.67
CA VAL A 45 6.92 18.47 8.80
C VAL A 45 7.58 17.27 9.49
N HIS A 46 8.65 17.51 10.25
CA HIS A 46 9.40 16.44 10.92
C HIS A 46 8.64 15.81 12.11
N ALA A 47 7.56 16.44 12.58
CA ALA A 47 6.72 15.94 13.66
C ALA A 47 5.51 15.14 13.15
N LEU A 48 5.30 15.02 11.83
CA LEU A 48 4.16 14.31 11.27
C LEU A 48 4.20 12.82 11.62
N PRO A 49 3.10 12.27 12.13
CA PRO A 49 2.98 10.83 12.33
C PRO A 49 3.17 10.06 11.03
N ARG A 50 3.92 8.98 11.10
CA ARG A 50 4.19 8.15 9.92
C ARG A 50 4.42 6.70 10.29
N VAL A 51 4.19 5.82 9.32
CA VAL A 51 4.47 4.38 9.43
C VAL A 51 5.34 3.98 8.24
N SER A 52 6.47 3.38 8.52
CA SER A 52 7.32 2.74 7.52
C SER A 52 7.09 1.24 7.58
N MET A 53 6.86 0.62 6.43
CA MET A 53 6.51 -0.80 6.35
C MET A 53 7.42 -1.49 5.35
N ASP A 54 7.95 -2.64 5.74
CA ASP A 54 8.70 -3.52 4.84
C ASP A 54 7.77 -4.61 4.34
N GLY A 55 7.94 -4.99 3.09
CA GLY A 55 7.11 -6.01 2.50
C GLY A 55 7.69 -6.61 1.23
N THR A 56 6.91 -7.50 0.64
CA THR A 56 7.25 -8.19 -0.60
C THR A 56 6.16 -7.90 -1.64
N ALA A 57 6.57 -7.35 -2.77
CA ALA A 57 5.69 -7.06 -3.89
C ALA A 57 5.45 -8.31 -4.74
N ALA A 58 4.21 -8.50 -5.18
CA ALA A 58 3.85 -9.58 -6.09
C ALA A 58 2.89 -9.05 -7.15
N ARG A 59 3.25 -9.22 -8.41
CA ARG A 59 2.38 -8.90 -9.54
C ARG A 59 1.28 -9.94 -9.63
N LEU A 60 0.04 -9.50 -9.77
CA LEU A 60 -1.10 -10.39 -9.95
C LEU A 60 -1.29 -10.72 -11.43
N GLN A 61 -1.61 -11.99 -11.71
CA GLN A 61 -1.95 -12.43 -13.04
C GLN A 61 -3.23 -11.73 -13.51
N PRO A 62 -3.22 -11.01 -14.66
CA PRO A 62 -4.41 -10.34 -15.17
C PRO A 62 -5.61 -11.29 -15.25
N GLN A 63 -6.77 -10.80 -14.84
CA GLN A 63 -8.06 -11.52 -14.83
C GLN A 63 -8.13 -12.75 -13.91
N SER A 64 -7.09 -13.01 -13.11
CA SER A 64 -7.15 -14.06 -12.08
C SER A 64 -8.11 -13.68 -10.94
N PRO A 65 -8.56 -14.64 -10.10
CA PRO A 65 -9.38 -14.31 -8.93
C PRO A 65 -8.72 -13.29 -8.00
N SER A 66 -7.41 -13.39 -7.76
CA SER A 66 -6.66 -12.42 -6.95
C SER A 66 -6.65 -11.03 -7.58
N TRP A 67 -6.50 -10.95 -8.90
CA TRP A 67 -6.56 -9.69 -9.64
C TRP A 67 -7.95 -9.05 -9.53
N GLN A 68 -9.02 -9.84 -9.65
CA GLN A 68 -10.39 -9.35 -9.53
C GLN A 68 -10.66 -8.82 -8.10
N ALA A 69 -10.18 -9.53 -7.09
CA ALA A 69 -10.30 -9.09 -5.69
C ALA A 69 -9.54 -7.79 -5.44
N ALA A 70 -8.32 -7.68 -5.95
CA ALA A 70 -7.51 -6.46 -5.84
C ALA A 70 -8.19 -5.28 -6.55
N ARG A 71 -8.73 -5.52 -7.74
CA ARG A 71 -9.46 -4.51 -8.49
C ARG A 71 -10.66 -3.98 -7.70
N SER A 72 -11.44 -4.86 -7.10
CA SER A 72 -12.60 -4.47 -6.30
C SER A 72 -12.20 -3.60 -5.11
N VAL A 73 -11.17 -3.99 -4.38
CA VAL A 73 -10.64 -3.24 -3.24
C VAL A 73 -10.13 -1.86 -3.68
N TYR A 74 -9.38 -1.82 -4.77
CA TYR A 74 -8.80 -0.57 -5.27
C TYR A 74 -9.87 0.39 -5.76
N LEU A 75 -10.85 -0.09 -6.52
CA LEU A 75 -11.93 0.74 -7.05
C LEU A 75 -12.93 1.18 -5.98
N ALA A 76 -13.06 0.46 -4.88
CA ALA A 76 -13.84 0.91 -3.74
C ALA A 76 -13.27 2.23 -3.16
N ARG A 77 -11.96 2.38 -3.16
CA ARG A 77 -11.29 3.60 -2.72
C ARG A 77 -11.14 4.64 -3.83
N PHE A 78 -10.85 4.20 -5.05
CA PHE A 78 -10.56 5.06 -6.20
C PHE A 78 -11.46 4.72 -7.38
N PRO A 79 -12.78 5.01 -7.32
CA PRO A 79 -13.69 4.63 -8.39
C PRO A 79 -13.37 5.27 -9.74
N VAL A 80 -12.72 6.44 -9.75
CA VAL A 80 -12.31 7.14 -10.97
C VAL A 80 -11.21 6.40 -11.74
N ALA A 81 -10.54 5.44 -11.11
CA ALA A 81 -9.49 4.66 -11.75
C ALA A 81 -10.02 3.51 -12.64
N GLU A 82 -11.33 3.29 -12.67
CA GLU A 82 -11.93 2.17 -13.40
C GLU A 82 -11.46 2.06 -14.86
N PRO A 83 -11.44 3.13 -15.68
CA PRO A 83 -10.97 3.01 -17.07
C PRO A 83 -9.52 2.54 -17.17
N MET A 84 -8.65 2.91 -16.22
CA MET A 84 -7.25 2.51 -16.20
C MET A 84 -7.09 1.00 -15.99
N THR A 85 -8.05 0.35 -15.32
CA THR A 85 -7.99 -1.09 -15.07
C THR A 85 -8.17 -1.95 -16.33
N HIS A 86 -8.59 -1.33 -17.43
CA HIS A 86 -8.71 -1.99 -18.74
C HIS A 86 -7.47 -1.77 -19.62
N MET A 87 -6.50 -1.00 -19.17
CA MET A 87 -5.29 -0.71 -19.95
C MET A 87 -4.27 -1.82 -19.75
N SER A 88 -3.74 -2.35 -20.86
CA SER A 88 -2.84 -3.51 -20.86
C SER A 88 -1.48 -3.25 -20.22
N ASP A 89 -1.05 -1.99 -20.16
CA ASP A 89 0.23 -1.59 -19.55
C ASP A 89 0.12 -1.32 -18.05
N PHE A 90 -1.09 -1.37 -17.46
CA PHE A 90 -1.31 -1.26 -16.03
C PHE A 90 -1.57 -2.62 -15.40
N ASN A 91 -1.02 -2.82 -14.21
CA ASN A 91 -1.20 -4.06 -13.46
C ASN A 91 -1.41 -3.80 -11.98
N PHE A 92 -2.11 -4.72 -11.34
CA PHE A 92 -2.21 -4.74 -9.89
C PHE A 92 -1.02 -5.47 -9.30
N VAL A 93 -0.43 -4.85 -8.29
CA VAL A 93 0.64 -5.42 -7.46
C VAL A 93 0.14 -5.38 -6.03
N VAL A 94 0.30 -6.48 -5.33
CA VAL A 94 0.04 -6.55 -3.89
C VAL A 94 1.36 -6.50 -3.14
N ILE A 95 1.36 -5.87 -1.97
CA ILE A 95 2.51 -5.79 -1.08
C ILE A 95 2.13 -6.49 0.20
N HIS A 96 2.74 -7.65 0.44
CA HIS A 96 2.58 -8.41 1.68
C HIS A 96 3.53 -7.85 2.72
N LEU A 97 2.97 -7.30 3.79
CA LEU A 97 3.76 -6.62 4.82
C LEU A 97 4.39 -7.63 5.78
N SER A 98 5.66 -7.44 6.09
CA SER A 98 6.42 -8.30 7.01
C SER A 98 6.83 -7.59 8.30
N ALA A 99 7.00 -6.27 8.26
CA ALA A 99 7.41 -5.47 9.41
C ALA A 99 6.92 -4.04 9.26
N ALA A 100 6.77 -3.35 10.38
CA ALA A 100 6.42 -1.94 10.38
C ALA A 100 7.03 -1.21 11.56
N ARG A 101 7.20 0.10 11.40
CA ARG A 101 7.72 1.00 12.41
C ARG A 101 6.91 2.26 12.40
N GLN A 102 6.35 2.60 13.55
CA GLN A 102 5.54 3.80 13.72
C GLN A 102 6.37 4.91 14.36
N VAL A 103 6.21 6.12 13.84
CA VAL A 103 6.72 7.34 14.45
C VAL A 103 5.52 8.25 14.67
N ALA A 104 5.19 8.50 15.94
CA ALA A 104 4.02 9.32 16.31
C ALA A 104 4.34 10.80 16.48
N GLY A 105 5.61 11.19 16.28
CA GLY A 105 6.11 12.55 16.42
C GLY A 105 7.62 12.52 16.68
N PHE A 106 8.19 13.63 17.17
CA PHE A 106 9.63 13.70 17.46
C PHE A 106 10.05 12.63 18.47
N GLY A 107 11.03 11.80 18.09
CA GLY A 107 11.68 10.86 19.01
C GLY A 107 10.82 9.71 19.52
N THR A 108 9.66 9.46 18.92
CA THR A 108 8.70 8.44 19.37
C THR A 108 8.60 7.26 18.42
N ALA A 109 9.71 6.82 17.85
CA ALA A 109 9.75 5.65 16.97
C ALA A 109 9.58 4.37 17.78
N ARG A 110 8.69 3.47 17.32
CA ARG A 110 8.53 2.13 17.89
C ARG A 110 8.22 1.10 16.80
N PRO A 111 8.67 -0.16 16.93
CA PRO A 111 8.24 -1.21 16.03
C PRO A 111 6.77 -1.55 16.26
N LEU A 112 6.07 -1.95 15.20
CA LEU A 112 4.74 -2.52 15.26
C LEU A 112 4.84 -4.03 15.21
N GLU A 113 4.24 -4.70 16.17
CA GLU A 113 4.15 -6.14 16.18
C GLU A 113 3.14 -6.63 15.13
N ALA A 114 3.19 -7.91 14.79
CA ALA A 114 2.31 -8.48 13.79
C ALA A 114 0.81 -8.26 14.09
N GLU A 115 0.45 -8.30 15.37
CA GLU A 115 -0.93 -8.03 15.82
C GLU A 115 -1.34 -6.58 15.58
N ASP A 116 -0.45 -5.63 15.85
CA ASP A 116 -0.67 -4.20 15.59
C ASP A 116 -0.82 -3.95 14.09
N LEU A 117 -0.01 -4.62 13.27
CA LEU A 117 -0.07 -4.51 11.82
C LEU A 117 -1.40 -5.01 11.29
N ALA A 118 -1.85 -6.17 11.75
CA ALA A 118 -3.14 -6.73 11.39
C ALA A 118 -4.29 -5.80 11.80
N SER A 119 -4.19 -5.16 12.96
CA SER A 119 -5.16 -4.21 13.45
C SER A 119 -5.24 -2.95 12.55
N VAL A 120 -4.10 -2.43 12.13
CA VAL A 120 -4.01 -1.25 11.24
C VAL A 120 -4.61 -1.55 9.87
N LEU A 121 -4.49 -2.78 9.39
CA LEU A 121 -5.01 -3.18 8.08
C LEU A 121 -6.51 -3.53 8.09
N ARG A 122 -7.13 -3.68 9.27
CA ARG A 122 -8.57 -3.90 9.34
C ARG A 122 -9.31 -2.60 9.02
N PRO A 123 -10.42 -2.68 8.28
CA PRO A 123 -11.25 -1.50 8.10
C PRO A 123 -11.75 -1.03 9.47
N LEU A 124 -11.80 0.28 9.63
CA LEU A 124 -12.48 0.85 10.78
C LEU A 124 -13.91 0.32 10.74
N ALA A 125 -14.32 -0.35 11.80
CA ALA A 125 -15.70 -0.78 11.94
C ALA A 125 -16.61 0.46 11.92
N THR A 126 -17.38 0.58 10.86
CA THR A 126 -18.39 1.63 10.72
C THR A 126 -19.70 1.15 11.27
#